data_6e18c7b57f74d9a9a2fed0c03e5ff876
#
_entry.id   6e18c7b57f74d9a9a2fed0c03e5ff876
#
_cell.length_a   1.000
_cell.length_b   1.000
_cell.length_c   1.000
_cell.angle_alpha   90.00
_cell.angle_beta   90.00
_cell.angle_gamma   90.00
#
_symmetry.space_group_name_H-M   'P 1'
#
loop_
_entity.id
_entity.type
_entity.pdbx_description
1 polymer ?
#
loop_
_entity_poly.entity_id
_entity_poly.type
_entity_poly.pdbx_seq_one_letter_code
_entity_poly.pdbx_strand_id
1 'polypeptide(L)'
;MHIVLLGPDLFAAFHDFARAAKELGARVSGVGGTPQSRLRAGLKRHLDAWEQVRNPFDPREVAQAVRRLGRASAVDRLETVEERLIECAAAAREELGLPGLSLRSARLCRDK
;
A
#
# COMPACT_ATOMS: atom_id res chain seq x y z
N MET A 1 -5.95 -9.72 10.11
CA MET A 1 -4.80 -9.28 9.29
C MET A 1 -5.05 -7.86 8.80
N HIS A 2 -4.00 -7.04 8.83
CA HIS A 2 -4.05 -5.67 8.34
C HIS A 2 -3.14 -5.54 7.13
N ILE A 3 -3.73 -5.25 5.97
CA ILE A 3 -3.02 -5.09 4.70
C ILE A 3 -3.06 -3.62 4.31
N VAL A 4 -1.89 -3.05 4.02
CA VAL A 4 -1.78 -1.69 3.47
C VAL A 4 -1.47 -1.80 1.98
N LEU A 5 -2.26 -1.10 1.17
CA LEU A 5 -2.05 -1.03 -0.28
C LEU A 5 -1.35 0.28 -0.62
N LEU A 6 -0.25 0.20 -1.35
CA LEU A 6 0.47 1.37 -1.85
C LEU A 6 0.01 1.68 -3.26
N GLY A 7 -0.49 2.90 -3.46
CA GLY A 7 -0.90 3.40 -4.76
C GLY A 7 -2.20 2.81 -5.31
N PRO A 8 -3.19 2.44 -4.46
CA PRO A 8 -4.43 1.87 -4.98
C PRO A 8 -5.28 2.89 -5.74
N ASP A 9 -4.97 4.17 -5.61
CA ASP A 9 -5.60 5.27 -6.31
C ASP A 9 -5.15 5.40 -7.78
N LEU A 10 -4.09 4.68 -8.17
CA LEU A 10 -3.55 4.76 -9.53
C LEU A 10 -4.27 3.87 -10.53
N PHE A 11 -4.91 2.80 -10.09
CA PHE A 11 -5.58 1.84 -10.95
C PHE A 11 -6.92 1.40 -10.41
N ALA A 12 -7.91 1.30 -11.30
CA ALA A 12 -9.22 0.72 -10.96
C ALA A 12 -9.11 -0.76 -10.54
N ALA A 13 -8.14 -1.51 -11.06
CA ALA A 13 -7.92 -2.92 -10.70
C ALA A 13 -7.65 -3.13 -9.21
N PHE A 14 -7.08 -2.14 -8.52
CA PHE A 14 -6.89 -2.20 -7.07
C PHE A 14 -8.21 -2.25 -6.29
N HIS A 15 -9.30 -1.74 -6.90
CA HIS A 15 -10.63 -1.78 -6.25
C HIS A 15 -11.06 -3.22 -6.01
N ASP A 16 -10.80 -4.10 -6.98
CA ASP A 16 -11.12 -5.51 -6.86
C ASP A 16 -10.22 -6.21 -5.82
N PHE A 17 -8.95 -5.84 -5.78
CA PHE A 17 -8.03 -6.36 -4.78
C PHE A 17 -8.46 -5.96 -3.37
N ALA A 18 -8.80 -4.69 -3.17
CA ALA A 18 -9.27 -4.19 -1.87
C ALA A 18 -10.56 -4.89 -1.45
N ARG A 19 -11.51 -5.05 -2.39
CA ARG A 19 -12.75 -5.75 -2.13
C ARG A 19 -12.51 -7.20 -1.72
N ALA A 20 -11.67 -7.92 -2.46
CA ALA A 20 -11.36 -9.31 -2.16
C ALA A 20 -10.72 -9.46 -0.78
N ALA A 21 -9.78 -8.59 -0.43
CA ALA A 21 -9.14 -8.60 0.89
C ALA A 21 -10.17 -8.35 2.00
N LYS A 22 -11.10 -7.43 1.81
CA LYS A 22 -12.17 -7.17 2.77
C LYS A 22 -13.09 -8.37 2.93
N GLU A 23 -13.45 -9.03 1.83
CA GLU A 23 -14.29 -10.24 1.86
C GLU A 23 -13.64 -11.37 2.64
N LEU A 24 -12.31 -11.43 2.65
CA LEU A 24 -11.55 -12.41 3.44
C LEU A 24 -11.39 -12.00 4.91
N GLY A 25 -11.99 -10.89 5.33
CA GLY A 25 -11.96 -10.44 6.71
C GLY A 25 -10.77 -9.57 7.09
N ALA A 26 -9.94 -9.16 6.12
CA ALA A 26 -8.81 -8.29 6.39
C ALA A 26 -9.23 -6.85 6.66
N ARG A 27 -8.47 -6.15 7.51
CA ARG A 27 -8.48 -4.69 7.56
C ARG A 27 -7.64 -4.20 6.40
N VAL A 28 -8.18 -3.30 5.59
CA VAL A 28 -7.51 -2.79 4.40
C VAL A 28 -7.34 -1.28 4.51
N SER A 29 -6.10 -0.83 4.46
CA SER A 29 -5.76 0.60 4.44
C SER A 29 -5.02 0.92 3.15
N GLY A 30 -5.02 2.20 2.77
CA GLY A 30 -4.31 2.63 1.57
C GLY A 30 -3.37 3.80 1.85
N VAL A 31 -2.32 3.88 1.04
CA VAL A 31 -1.36 4.99 1.02
C VAL A 31 -1.19 5.44 -0.42
N GLY A 32 -1.31 6.71 -0.66
CA GLY A 32 -1.12 7.27 -2.01
C GLY A 32 -1.08 8.78 -2.02
N GLY A 33 -0.95 9.35 -3.21
CA GLY A 33 -0.83 10.79 -3.41
C GLY A 33 -2.14 11.54 -3.52
N THR A 34 -3.26 10.84 -3.67
CA THR A 34 -4.57 11.46 -3.85
C THR A 34 -5.16 11.88 -2.51
N PRO A 35 -5.72 13.11 -2.38
CA PRO A 35 -6.47 13.47 -1.18
C PRO A 35 -7.66 12.54 -0.98
N GLN A 36 -7.96 12.21 0.28
CA GLN A 36 -9.04 11.29 0.62
C GLN A 36 -10.39 11.71 0.01
N SER A 37 -10.65 13.01 -0.02
CA SER A 37 -11.90 13.56 -0.59
C SER A 37 -12.04 13.32 -2.08
N ARG A 38 -10.95 13.00 -2.78
CA ARG A 38 -10.94 12.76 -4.23
C ARG A 38 -10.83 11.30 -4.61
N LEU A 39 -10.78 10.41 -3.62
CA LEU A 39 -10.76 8.98 -3.90
C LEU A 39 -12.05 8.55 -4.58
N ARG A 40 -11.94 7.66 -5.56
CA ARG A 40 -13.10 7.10 -6.24
C ARG A 40 -13.93 6.27 -5.25
N ALA A 41 -15.24 6.35 -5.37
CA ALA A 41 -16.15 5.65 -4.48
C ALA A 41 -15.91 4.14 -4.45
N GLY A 42 -15.57 3.54 -5.60
CA GLY A 42 -15.28 2.11 -5.72
C GLY A 42 -14.07 1.66 -4.90
N LEU A 43 -13.08 2.53 -4.71
CA LEU A 43 -11.95 2.27 -3.83
C LEU A 43 -12.28 2.61 -2.38
N LYS A 44 -12.81 3.80 -2.16
CA LYS A 44 -13.07 4.35 -0.82
C LYS A 44 -13.93 3.42 0.03
N ARG A 45 -14.95 2.80 -0.56
CA ARG A 45 -15.86 1.90 0.16
C ARG A 45 -15.18 0.66 0.72
N HIS A 46 -14.03 0.26 0.17
CA HIS A 46 -13.31 -0.94 0.58
C HIS A 46 -12.08 -0.63 1.43
N LEU A 47 -11.85 0.63 1.77
CA LEU A 47 -10.75 1.03 2.64
C LEU A 47 -11.25 1.34 4.04
N ASP A 48 -10.57 0.79 5.05
CA ASP A 48 -10.81 1.12 6.45
C ASP A 48 -10.11 2.41 6.85
N ALA A 49 -8.98 2.72 6.20
CA ALA A 49 -8.22 3.94 6.46
C ALA A 49 -7.42 4.36 5.22
N TRP A 50 -7.08 5.63 5.15
CA TRP A 50 -6.30 6.21 4.07
C TRP A 50 -5.28 7.19 4.62
N GLU A 51 -4.03 7.11 4.14
CA GLU A 51 -2.99 8.08 4.43
C GLU A 51 -2.48 8.69 3.13
N GLN A 52 -2.60 10.01 3.02
CA GLN A 52 -2.05 10.73 1.89
C GLN A 52 -0.57 11.02 2.14
N VAL A 53 0.26 10.79 1.11
CA VAL A 53 1.67 11.17 1.10
C VAL A 53 1.92 12.15 -0.03
N ARG A 54 3.00 12.94 0.09
CA ARG A 54 3.36 13.90 -0.96
C ARG A 54 3.94 13.19 -2.17
N ASN A 55 4.75 12.17 -1.92
CA ASN A 55 5.42 11.40 -2.97
C ASN A 55 5.31 9.90 -2.66
N PRO A 56 4.41 9.17 -3.34
CA PRO A 56 4.26 7.73 -3.11
C PRO A 56 5.44 6.91 -3.62
N PHE A 57 6.39 7.53 -4.32
CA PHE A 57 7.62 6.88 -4.75
C PHE A 57 8.76 7.04 -3.73
N ASP A 58 8.53 7.77 -2.64
CA ASP A 58 9.52 7.93 -1.57
C ASP A 58 9.24 6.89 -0.47
N PRO A 59 10.11 5.86 -0.32
CA PRO A 59 9.88 4.81 0.66
C PRO A 59 9.84 5.31 2.10
N ARG A 60 10.51 6.42 2.41
CA ARG A 60 10.46 7.00 3.78
C ARG A 60 9.09 7.55 4.09
N GLU A 61 8.49 8.31 3.16
CA GLU A 61 7.14 8.83 3.34
C GLU A 61 6.13 7.69 3.45
N VAL A 62 6.29 6.66 2.63
CA VAL A 62 5.43 5.48 2.67
C VAL A 62 5.56 4.77 4.02
N ALA A 63 6.79 4.53 4.49
CA ALA A 63 7.02 3.89 5.79
C ALA A 63 6.41 4.69 6.94
N GLN A 64 6.54 6.01 6.92
CA GLN A 64 5.93 6.87 7.95
C GLN A 64 4.40 6.76 7.92
N ALA A 65 3.80 6.75 6.73
CA ALA A 65 2.36 6.59 6.58
C ALA A 65 1.89 5.23 7.12
N VAL A 66 2.64 4.16 6.82
CA VAL A 66 2.33 2.82 7.34
C VAL A 66 2.42 2.78 8.86
N ARG A 67 3.43 3.44 9.45
CA ARG A 67 3.54 3.54 10.91
C ARG A 67 2.33 4.25 11.52
N ARG A 68 1.84 5.31 10.89
CA ARG A 68 0.64 6.02 11.36
C ARG A 68 -0.58 5.09 11.32
N LEU A 69 -0.74 4.36 10.23
CA LEU A 69 -1.83 3.38 10.11
C LEU A 69 -1.72 2.27 11.14
N GLY A 70 -0.50 1.86 11.47
CA GLY A 70 -0.21 0.81 12.44
C GLY A 70 -0.57 1.18 13.89
N ARG A 71 -0.81 2.46 14.18
CA ARG A 71 -1.21 2.88 15.54
C ARG A 71 -2.58 2.36 15.93
N ALA A 72 -3.50 2.25 14.96
CA ALA A 72 -4.85 1.75 15.22
C ALA A 72 -4.89 0.22 15.19
N SER A 73 -4.09 -0.40 14.32
CA SER A 73 -4.04 -1.85 14.14
C SER A 73 -2.71 -2.21 13.51
N ALA A 74 -1.95 -3.11 14.11
CA ALA A 74 -0.65 -3.52 13.60
C ALA A 74 -0.74 -3.97 12.13
N VAL A 75 0.17 -3.45 11.32
CA VAL A 75 0.22 -3.77 9.89
C VAL A 75 0.98 -5.07 9.67
N ASP A 76 0.39 -5.99 8.93
CA ASP A 76 1.00 -7.29 8.61
C ASP A 76 1.65 -7.31 7.24
N ARG A 77 1.07 -6.59 6.28
CA ARG A 77 1.52 -6.59 4.89
C ARG A 77 1.47 -5.19 4.29
N LEU A 78 2.43 -4.89 3.43
CA LEU A 78 2.44 -3.71 2.56
C LEU A 78 2.59 -4.22 1.14
N GLU A 79 1.58 -4.00 0.29
CA GLU A 79 1.53 -4.56 -1.04
C GLU A 79 1.21 -3.50 -2.09
N THR A 80 1.66 -3.73 -3.33
CA THR A 80 1.30 -2.92 -4.48
C THR A 80 1.17 -3.80 -5.71
N VAL A 81 0.26 -3.42 -6.64
CA VAL A 81 0.17 -4.02 -7.97
C VAL A 81 0.67 -3.05 -9.05
N GLU A 82 1.03 -1.82 -8.66
CA GLU A 82 1.61 -0.85 -9.57
C GLU A 82 3.10 -1.16 -9.76
N GLU A 83 3.48 -1.54 -10.98
CA GLU A 83 4.85 -1.94 -11.30
C GLU A 83 5.89 -0.89 -10.92
N ARG A 84 5.56 0.40 -11.12
CA ARG A 84 6.47 1.51 -10.79
C ARG A 84 6.71 1.68 -9.30
N LEU A 85 5.85 1.10 -8.44
CA LEU A 85 5.94 1.20 -7.00
C LEU A 85 6.53 -0.04 -6.32
N ILE A 86 6.87 -1.07 -7.08
CA ILE A 86 7.38 -2.34 -6.53
C ILE A 86 8.66 -2.13 -5.72
N GLU A 87 9.61 -1.37 -6.25
CA GLU A 87 10.86 -1.08 -5.53
C GLU A 87 10.62 -0.23 -4.28
N CYS A 88 9.75 0.77 -4.39
CA CYS A 88 9.38 1.61 -3.25
C CYS A 88 8.74 0.79 -2.14
N ALA A 89 7.79 -0.07 -2.48
CA ALA A 89 7.15 -0.96 -1.52
C ALA A 89 8.15 -1.88 -0.85
N ALA A 90 9.08 -2.47 -1.62
CA ALA A 90 10.11 -3.33 -1.08
C ALA A 90 11.04 -2.60 -0.11
N ALA A 91 11.47 -1.39 -0.46
CA ALA A 91 12.32 -0.57 0.40
C ALA A 91 11.60 -0.19 1.70
N ALA A 92 10.32 0.20 1.60
CA ALA A 92 9.52 0.52 2.77
C ALA A 92 9.32 -0.71 3.67
N ARG A 93 9.08 -1.89 3.08
CA ARG A 93 8.96 -3.14 3.85
C ARG A 93 10.23 -3.44 4.63
N GLU A 94 11.40 -3.26 4.01
CA GLU A 94 12.68 -3.49 4.69
C GLU A 94 12.85 -2.53 5.88
N GLU A 95 12.53 -1.24 5.69
CA GLU A 95 12.59 -0.26 6.76
C GLU A 95 11.64 -0.59 7.92
N LEU A 96 10.47 -1.13 7.60
CA LEU A 96 9.43 -1.48 8.58
C LEU A 96 9.61 -2.87 9.19
N GLY A 97 10.50 -3.70 8.64
CA GLY A 97 10.63 -5.09 9.06
C GLY A 97 9.45 -5.97 8.67
N LEU A 98 8.72 -5.60 7.61
CA LEU A 98 7.58 -6.37 7.12
C LEU A 98 8.00 -7.45 6.12
N PRO A 99 7.28 -8.58 6.07
CA PRO A 99 7.57 -9.65 5.11
C PRO A 99 7.16 -9.22 3.69
N GLY A 100 7.76 -9.86 2.71
CA GLY A 100 7.46 -9.66 1.30
C GLY A 100 8.71 -9.63 0.44
N LEU A 101 8.54 -9.29 -0.83
CA LEU A 101 9.63 -9.22 -1.79
C LEU A 101 10.67 -8.19 -1.34
N SER A 102 11.95 -8.59 -1.27
CA SER A 102 13.04 -7.70 -0.91
C SER A 102 13.34 -6.68 -2.01
N LEU A 103 14.00 -5.57 -1.64
CA LEU A 103 14.41 -4.57 -2.62
C LEU A 103 15.35 -5.16 -3.67
N ARG A 104 16.28 -6.02 -3.25
CA ARG A 104 17.18 -6.71 -4.18
C ARG A 104 16.42 -7.56 -5.18
N SER A 105 15.47 -8.38 -4.69
CA SER A 105 14.65 -9.22 -5.56
C SER A 105 13.74 -8.40 -6.47
N ALA A 106 13.19 -7.30 -5.98
CA ALA A 106 12.37 -6.39 -6.77
C ALA A 106 13.16 -5.81 -7.93
N ARG A 107 14.41 -5.38 -7.69
CA ARG A 107 15.29 -4.86 -8.74
C ARG A 107 15.66 -5.91 -9.76
N LEU A 108 15.95 -7.14 -9.31
CA LEU A 108 16.26 -8.25 -10.22
C LEU A 108 15.07 -8.61 -11.13
N CYS A 109 13.86 -8.57 -10.59
CA CYS A 109 12.66 -8.82 -11.38
C CYS A 109 12.40 -7.72 -12.42
N ARG A 110 12.79 -6.49 -12.12
CA ARG A 110 12.60 -5.34 -13.00
C ARG A 110 13.61 -5.31 -14.15
N ASP A 111 14.83 -5.76 -13.91
CA ASP A 111 15.96 -5.71 -14.86
C ASP A 111 15.98 -6.90 -15.81
N LYS A 112 14.85 -7.33 -16.26
CA LYS A 112 14.73 -8.47 -17.19
C LYS A 112 15.27 -8.17 -18.57
#